data_e5afd51635003816699a8493a003ded4
#
_entry.id   e5afd51635003816699a8493a003ded4
#
_cell.length_a   1.000
_cell.length_b   1.000
_cell.length_c   1.000
_cell.angle_alpha   90.00
_cell.angle_beta   90.00
_cell.angle_gamma   90.00
#
_symmetry.space_group_name_H-M   'P 1'
#
loop_
_entity.id
_entity.type
_entity.pdbx_description
1 polymer ?
#
loop_
_entity_poly.entity_id
_entity_poly.type
_entity_poly.pdbx_seq_one_letter_code
_entity_poly.pdbx_strand_id
1 'polypeptide(L)'
;MIKEEAVSIELPERSLDPLAHTVAERWNSAVQHRSIAKCDNSTLGHVMQQCYEQQNSIIAPEVQGVIEKLGVNINVNLTDLKTSALISWMRDLFSNSGELPFVVDSTPIPELSEKGRLEVLNKVKRKLMLEGFDGDLVELIRTMKAETLKGENEYAQRAAYNMMKLIQDQTVEGDFEDALVKTITDMAIYPFGVFYGPVPTRSVVSEWSKNSLVSKDRTIFQFRPLSVWDFFWSPDSRNAQQGTGVCVRERMTKQQLFQCMSMNSYIPEQIERVLARTVSGTQNLKWLSTNPEQPHPLNHSMWGNGDTIEVLRHYGLFSGKELMNYGITGLDERQFYDATVAVIDGLTVQAYVNPNPNLNIRPVYTASYQSAPDSIVGRGIAQKIRDVELAYHQTLRNLMVNSGFAAGPIGEVDYERIAEWMEPEDVGRIEALTTYPVSNETYNQGPAHRFTNVPSNIGAFIQLSEYFERLADRVTQIPASLHGEPVGTGANRTFRGMSMLYGNAIKPIQAAINNMDRNIFKPMGTLMYNYNMRYSDDDSVKGDAKVNAQGSSGLIKREIAKQSASEILQIVGSMGTAAGEIVGPNVVQWAFKKVLTSSGVPLEEFDEGVRQAQQAPQMAPEQANQVEQQMPPQTGEI
;
A
#
# COMPACT_ATOMS: atom_id res chain seq x y z
N MET A 1 37.69 46.37 18.78
CA MET A 1 38.43 45.11 18.65
C MET A 1 38.01 44.24 19.81
N ILE A 2 36.96 43.49 19.64
CA ILE A 2 36.51 42.46 20.59
C ILE A 2 37.10 41.14 20.04
N LYS A 3 38.02 40.57 20.79
CA LYS A 3 38.57 39.23 20.50
C LYS A 3 37.46 38.24 20.75
N GLU A 4 36.98 37.61 19.69
CA GLU A 4 36.23 36.35 19.79
C GLU A 4 37.18 35.28 20.34
N GLU A 5 37.02 34.92 21.58
CA GLU A 5 37.57 33.67 22.13
C GLU A 5 36.80 32.53 21.49
N ALA A 6 37.46 31.82 20.58
CA ALA A 6 36.97 30.55 20.07
C ALA A 6 36.88 29.57 21.24
N VAL A 7 35.66 29.28 21.68
CA VAL A 7 35.40 28.20 22.63
C VAL A 7 35.74 26.90 21.91
N SER A 8 36.92 26.37 22.20
CA SER A 8 37.28 25.01 21.80
C SER A 8 36.47 24.02 22.63
N ILE A 9 35.40 23.50 22.05
CA ILE A 9 34.67 22.38 22.61
C ILE A 9 35.57 21.15 22.38
N GLU A 10 36.21 20.65 23.43
CA GLU A 10 36.86 19.35 23.41
C GLU A 10 35.77 18.29 23.23
N LEU A 11 35.73 17.69 22.04
CA LEU A 11 34.82 16.58 21.72
C LEU A 11 35.33 15.35 22.49
N PRO A 12 34.52 14.72 23.36
CA PRO A 12 34.93 13.49 24.02
C PRO A 12 35.18 12.41 22.97
N GLU A 13 36.23 11.61 23.23
CA GLU A 13 36.55 10.40 22.46
C GLU A 13 35.30 9.56 22.20
N ARG A 14 35.26 8.86 21.05
CA ARG A 14 34.18 7.97 20.60
C ARG A 14 33.86 6.85 21.61
N SER A 15 33.35 7.15 22.78
CA SER A 15 32.74 6.15 23.63
C SER A 15 31.31 5.92 23.10
N LEU A 16 31.10 4.77 22.49
CA LEU A 16 29.77 4.33 22.08
C LEU A 16 28.88 4.27 23.32
N ASP A 17 27.77 4.95 23.25
CA ASP A 17 26.69 4.88 24.20
C ASP A 17 26.22 3.40 24.32
N PRO A 18 25.98 2.83 25.52
CA PRO A 18 25.60 1.43 25.68
C PRO A 18 24.42 1.00 24.84
N LEU A 19 23.38 1.83 24.74
CA LEU A 19 22.23 1.55 23.88
C LEU A 19 22.60 1.60 22.40
N ALA A 20 23.39 2.58 21.99
CA ALA A 20 23.86 2.68 20.61
C ALA A 20 24.69 1.45 20.21
N HIS A 21 25.50 0.91 21.12
CA HIS A 21 26.26 -0.31 20.88
C HIS A 21 25.34 -1.52 20.67
N THR A 22 24.35 -1.73 21.54
CA THR A 22 23.37 -2.82 21.41
C THR A 22 22.59 -2.72 20.10
N VAL A 23 22.18 -1.51 19.71
CA VAL A 23 21.47 -1.29 18.43
C VAL A 23 22.38 -1.57 17.23
N ALA A 24 23.66 -1.18 17.29
CA ALA A 24 24.62 -1.46 16.23
C ALA A 24 24.90 -2.98 16.08
N GLU A 25 24.99 -3.73 17.18
CA GLU A 25 25.12 -5.19 17.13
C GLU A 25 23.89 -5.85 16.50
N ARG A 26 22.69 -5.42 16.89
CA ARG A 26 21.43 -5.91 16.32
C ARG A 26 21.31 -5.57 14.84
N TRP A 27 21.74 -4.37 14.45
CA TRP A 27 21.82 -3.98 13.05
C TRP A 27 22.74 -4.91 12.26
N ASN A 28 23.95 -5.13 12.73
CA ASN A 28 24.90 -6.01 12.06
C ASN A 28 24.37 -7.44 11.92
N SER A 29 23.73 -7.96 12.97
CA SER A 29 23.06 -9.27 12.93
C SER A 29 21.92 -9.31 11.91
N ALA A 30 21.09 -8.28 11.85
CA ALA A 30 19.98 -8.17 10.89
C ALA A 30 20.48 -8.05 9.46
N VAL A 31 21.54 -7.28 9.21
CA VAL A 31 22.18 -7.16 7.89
C VAL A 31 22.76 -8.49 7.44
N GLN A 32 23.50 -9.19 8.32
CA GLN A 32 24.03 -10.52 8.01
C GLN A 32 22.91 -11.52 7.72
N HIS A 33 21.88 -11.56 8.56
CA HIS A 33 20.73 -12.43 8.34
C HIS A 33 20.07 -12.18 6.98
N ARG A 34 19.82 -10.94 6.63
CA ARG A 34 19.22 -10.56 5.38
C ARG A 34 20.11 -10.91 4.17
N SER A 35 21.42 -10.79 4.30
CA SER A 35 22.36 -11.15 3.22
C SER A 35 22.40 -12.65 2.94
N ILE A 36 22.19 -13.48 3.97
CA ILE A 36 22.17 -14.95 3.86
C ILE A 36 20.77 -15.46 3.52
N ALA A 37 19.72 -14.66 3.78
CA ALA A 37 18.34 -15.06 3.49
C ALA A 37 18.18 -15.46 2.04
N LYS A 38 17.69 -16.69 1.83
CA LYS A 38 17.43 -17.22 0.49
C LYS A 38 15.97 -17.00 0.11
N CYS A 39 15.78 -16.61 -1.13
CA CYS A 39 14.49 -16.58 -1.78
C CYS A 39 14.62 -17.39 -3.07
N ASP A 40 13.88 -18.49 -3.16
CA ASP A 40 14.09 -19.54 -4.15
C ASP A 40 15.56 -20.08 -4.08
N ASN A 41 16.31 -20.08 -5.18
CA ASN A 41 17.70 -20.56 -5.22
C ASN A 41 18.75 -19.46 -5.09
N SER A 42 18.34 -18.20 -4.87
CA SER A 42 19.21 -17.03 -4.86
C SER A 42 19.14 -16.30 -3.52
N THR A 43 20.08 -15.39 -3.26
CA THR A 43 20.02 -14.50 -2.11
C THR A 43 18.90 -13.48 -2.28
N LEU A 44 18.29 -13.05 -1.18
CA LEU A 44 17.20 -12.09 -1.20
C LEU A 44 17.58 -10.80 -1.92
N GLY A 45 18.80 -10.28 -1.69
CA GLY A 45 19.27 -9.07 -2.35
C GLY A 45 19.35 -9.20 -3.87
N HIS A 46 19.82 -10.35 -4.34
CA HIS A 46 19.86 -10.65 -5.78
C HIS A 46 18.45 -10.74 -6.39
N VAL A 47 17.52 -11.42 -5.73
CA VAL A 47 16.12 -11.48 -6.18
C VAL A 47 15.48 -10.11 -6.24
N MET A 48 15.71 -9.26 -5.22
CA MET A 48 15.18 -7.89 -5.20
C MET A 48 15.77 -7.05 -6.34
N GLN A 49 17.07 -7.20 -6.62
CA GLN A 49 17.73 -6.53 -7.74
C GLN A 49 17.12 -6.97 -9.07
N GLN A 50 16.93 -8.26 -9.25
CA GLN A 50 16.30 -8.81 -10.45
C GLN A 50 14.85 -8.32 -10.63
N CYS A 51 14.06 -8.25 -9.55
CA CYS A 51 12.71 -7.68 -9.61
C CYS A 51 12.72 -6.20 -10.05
N TYR A 52 13.69 -5.43 -9.56
CA TYR A 52 13.87 -4.04 -9.95
C TYR A 52 14.24 -3.90 -11.42
N GLU A 53 15.22 -4.69 -11.89
CA GLU A 53 15.68 -4.68 -13.27
C GLU A 53 14.54 -5.09 -14.22
N GLN A 54 13.81 -6.13 -13.87
CA GLN A 54 12.68 -6.64 -14.64
C GLN A 54 11.56 -5.60 -14.74
N GLN A 55 11.18 -4.95 -13.62
CA GLN A 55 10.17 -3.88 -13.60
C GLN A 55 10.55 -2.70 -14.49
N ASN A 56 11.83 -2.33 -14.50
CA ASN A 56 12.32 -1.16 -15.24
C ASN A 56 12.86 -1.51 -16.65
N SER A 57 12.64 -2.73 -17.14
CA SER A 57 13.13 -3.18 -18.44
C SER A 57 14.66 -3.09 -18.59
N ILE A 58 15.38 -3.19 -17.48
CA ILE A 58 16.85 -3.20 -17.49
C ILE A 58 17.30 -4.60 -17.89
N ILE A 59 18.07 -4.69 -18.97
CA ILE A 59 18.53 -5.96 -19.50
C ILE A 59 19.73 -6.45 -18.68
N ALA A 60 19.60 -7.65 -18.11
CA ALA A 60 20.69 -8.27 -17.38
C ALA A 60 21.91 -8.49 -18.29
N PRO A 61 23.16 -8.31 -17.80
CA PRO A 61 24.38 -8.47 -18.62
C PRO A 61 24.50 -9.82 -19.33
N GLU A 62 23.97 -10.88 -18.71
CA GLU A 62 23.95 -12.23 -19.29
C GLU A 62 23.10 -12.30 -20.56
N VAL A 63 21.97 -11.60 -20.59
CA VAL A 63 21.05 -11.53 -21.73
C VAL A 63 21.57 -10.60 -22.81
N GLN A 64 22.32 -9.55 -22.44
CA GLN A 64 22.88 -8.59 -23.37
C GLN A 64 23.82 -9.28 -24.41
N GLY A 65 24.66 -10.21 -23.96
CA GLY A 65 25.51 -10.98 -24.86
C GLY A 65 24.76 -11.84 -25.86
N VAL A 66 23.53 -12.28 -25.55
CA VAL A 66 22.65 -13.00 -26.49
C VAL A 66 22.03 -12.02 -27.50
N ILE A 67 21.63 -10.85 -27.05
CA ILE A 67 21.05 -9.79 -27.90
C ILE A 67 22.07 -9.31 -28.92
N GLU A 68 23.31 -9.09 -28.51
CA GLU A 68 24.40 -8.66 -29.39
C GLU A 68 24.68 -9.70 -30.48
N LYS A 69 24.63 -11.00 -30.16
CA LYS A 69 24.79 -12.08 -31.14
C LYS A 69 23.63 -12.19 -32.12
N LEU A 70 22.40 -11.94 -31.65
CA LEU A 70 21.20 -12.07 -32.49
C LEU A 70 20.89 -10.77 -33.26
N GLY A 71 21.48 -9.65 -32.88
CA GLY A 71 21.23 -8.34 -33.49
C GLY A 71 19.82 -7.79 -33.28
N VAL A 72 19.03 -8.40 -32.39
CA VAL A 72 17.63 -8.05 -32.14
C VAL A 72 17.42 -7.68 -30.68
N ASN A 73 17.14 -6.39 -30.43
CA ASN A 73 16.83 -5.88 -29.10
C ASN A 73 15.32 -5.64 -28.97
N ILE A 74 14.59 -6.68 -28.54
CA ILE A 74 13.17 -6.60 -28.19
C ILE A 74 13.03 -6.95 -26.72
N ASN A 75 12.39 -6.03 -25.98
CA ASN A 75 12.07 -6.21 -24.57
C ASN A 75 10.65 -5.67 -24.32
N VAL A 76 9.67 -6.54 -24.23
CA VAL A 76 8.28 -6.22 -23.91
C VAL A 76 8.05 -6.53 -22.43
N ASN A 77 7.82 -5.50 -21.63
CA ASN A 77 7.72 -5.64 -20.19
C ASN A 77 6.35 -6.21 -19.75
N LEU A 78 6.23 -7.52 -19.69
CA LEU A 78 5.05 -8.20 -19.14
C LEU A 78 4.90 -7.98 -17.64
N THR A 79 6.02 -7.82 -16.93
CA THR A 79 6.04 -7.58 -15.49
C THR A 79 5.40 -6.23 -15.18
N ASP A 80 5.78 -5.15 -15.87
CA ASP A 80 5.18 -3.84 -15.66
C ASP A 80 3.68 -3.85 -15.97
N LEU A 81 3.28 -4.50 -17.06
CA LEU A 81 1.86 -4.65 -17.40
C LEU A 81 1.05 -5.27 -16.26
N LYS A 82 1.55 -6.36 -15.66
CA LYS A 82 0.85 -7.08 -14.59
C LYS A 82 0.92 -6.36 -13.26
N THR A 83 2.07 -5.80 -12.89
CA THR A 83 2.23 -5.04 -11.64
C THR A 83 1.41 -3.77 -11.65
N SER A 84 1.44 -3.00 -12.74
CA SER A 84 0.69 -1.75 -12.89
C SER A 84 -0.83 -1.98 -12.83
N ALA A 85 -1.32 -3.06 -13.44
CA ALA A 85 -2.72 -3.44 -13.36
C ALA A 85 -3.15 -3.79 -11.91
N LEU A 86 -2.34 -4.57 -11.20
CA LEU A 86 -2.61 -4.89 -9.79
C LEU A 86 -2.58 -3.65 -8.92
N ILE A 87 -1.55 -2.80 -9.07
CA ILE A 87 -1.38 -1.58 -8.29
C ILE A 87 -2.58 -0.65 -8.50
N SER A 88 -2.96 -0.41 -9.75
CA SER A 88 -4.11 0.44 -10.09
C SER A 88 -5.39 -0.10 -9.48
N TRP A 89 -5.62 -1.40 -9.59
CA TRP A 89 -6.81 -2.04 -9.05
C TRP A 89 -6.83 -2.01 -7.49
N MET A 90 -5.72 -2.29 -6.84
CA MET A 90 -5.64 -2.21 -5.37
C MET A 90 -5.76 -0.77 -4.87
N ARG A 91 -5.19 0.19 -5.60
CA ARG A 91 -5.36 1.61 -5.31
C ARG A 91 -6.82 2.02 -5.39
N ASP A 92 -7.50 1.66 -6.46
CA ASP A 92 -8.93 1.95 -6.63
C ASP A 92 -9.77 1.34 -5.50
N LEU A 93 -9.40 0.13 -5.06
CA LEU A 93 -10.10 -0.55 -3.99
C LEU A 93 -9.96 0.16 -2.63
N PHE A 94 -8.77 0.69 -2.31
CA PHE A 94 -8.48 1.26 -1.00
C PHE A 94 -8.63 2.79 -0.95
N SER A 95 -8.38 3.50 -2.05
CA SER A 95 -8.32 4.96 -2.10
C SER A 95 -9.65 5.59 -2.52
N ASN A 96 -10.36 5.00 -3.49
CA ASN A 96 -11.60 5.59 -4.02
C ASN A 96 -12.80 5.52 -3.06
N SER A 97 -12.72 4.74 -2.00
CA SER A 97 -13.83 4.62 -1.04
C SER A 97 -13.92 5.79 -0.07
N GLY A 98 -12.88 6.60 0.09
CA GLY A 98 -12.80 7.65 1.11
C GLY A 98 -12.88 7.12 2.56
N GLU A 99 -12.92 5.80 2.72
CA GLU A 99 -13.06 5.13 4.01
C GLU A 99 -11.82 4.28 4.30
N LEU A 100 -11.52 4.12 5.58
CA LEU A 100 -10.39 3.31 6.00
C LEU A 100 -10.63 1.81 5.74
N PRO A 101 -9.57 1.04 5.47
CA PRO A 101 -9.67 -0.41 5.23
C PRO A 101 -9.97 -1.23 6.50
N PHE A 102 -10.29 -0.58 7.60
CA PHE A 102 -10.69 -1.20 8.86
C PHE A 102 -11.79 -0.38 9.54
N VAL A 103 -12.51 -0.99 10.46
CA VAL A 103 -13.57 -0.36 11.24
C VAL A 103 -13.35 -0.63 12.72
N VAL A 104 -13.71 0.35 13.53
CA VAL A 104 -13.79 0.21 14.98
C VAL A 104 -15.24 -0.13 15.33
N ASP A 105 -15.48 -1.37 15.72
CA ASP A 105 -16.80 -1.85 16.09
C ASP A 105 -16.91 -1.99 17.60
N SER A 106 -18.05 -1.58 18.18
CA SER A 106 -18.32 -1.83 19.59
C SER A 106 -18.37 -3.33 19.86
N THR A 107 -17.73 -3.77 20.95
CA THR A 107 -17.86 -5.16 21.39
C THR A 107 -19.21 -5.36 22.08
N PRO A 108 -19.89 -6.49 21.84
CA PRO A 108 -21.11 -6.82 22.59
C PRO A 108 -20.78 -6.87 24.08
N ILE A 109 -21.47 -6.07 24.89
CA ILE A 109 -21.32 -6.06 26.34
C ILE A 109 -22.27 -7.11 26.92
N PRO A 110 -21.76 -8.28 27.37
CA PRO A 110 -22.62 -9.37 27.88
C PRO A 110 -23.13 -9.09 29.30
N GLU A 111 -22.38 -8.32 30.07
CA GLU A 111 -22.70 -7.96 31.46
C GLU A 111 -22.51 -6.46 31.70
N LEU A 112 -23.33 -5.91 32.57
CA LEU A 112 -23.22 -4.52 33.01
C LEU A 112 -21.87 -4.23 33.66
N SER A 113 -21.31 -3.05 33.34
CA SER A 113 -20.16 -2.50 34.04
C SER A 113 -20.47 -2.28 35.54
N GLU A 114 -19.45 -2.10 36.39
CA GLU A 114 -19.67 -1.77 37.81
C GLU A 114 -20.51 -0.49 37.95
N LYS A 115 -20.28 0.51 37.12
CA LYS A 115 -21.08 1.74 37.07
C LYS A 115 -22.52 1.45 36.66
N GLY A 116 -22.74 0.64 35.65
CA GLY A 116 -24.07 0.22 35.22
C GLY A 116 -24.84 -0.57 36.28
N ARG A 117 -24.14 -1.44 37.03
CA ARG A 117 -24.76 -2.15 38.18
C ARG A 117 -25.21 -1.19 39.28
N LEU A 118 -24.39 -0.17 39.61
CA LEU A 118 -24.75 0.86 40.56
C LEU A 118 -25.92 1.74 40.05
N GLU A 119 -25.93 2.02 38.75
CA GLU A 119 -27.01 2.77 38.11
C GLU A 119 -28.35 2.01 38.16
N VAL A 120 -28.34 0.73 37.86
CA VAL A 120 -29.52 -0.15 38.00
C VAL A 120 -30.03 -0.15 39.44
N LEU A 121 -29.12 -0.33 40.43
CA LEU A 121 -29.49 -0.25 41.85
C LEU A 121 -30.13 1.10 42.22
N ASN A 122 -29.57 2.20 41.76
CA ASN A 122 -30.11 3.53 42.02
C ASN A 122 -31.45 3.75 41.31
N LYS A 123 -31.63 3.28 40.08
CA LYS A 123 -32.90 3.35 39.33
C LYS A 123 -33.98 2.53 40.03
N VAL A 124 -33.67 1.30 40.42
CA VAL A 124 -34.59 0.44 41.19
C VAL A 124 -34.97 1.05 42.53
N LYS A 125 -33.98 1.57 43.27
CA LYS A 125 -34.21 2.23 44.55
C LYS A 125 -35.06 3.49 44.40
N ARG A 126 -34.86 4.30 43.37
CA ARG A 126 -35.66 5.47 43.07
C ARG A 126 -37.11 5.10 42.74
N LYS A 127 -37.33 4.05 41.92
CA LYS A 127 -38.67 3.59 41.53
C LYS A 127 -39.43 3.02 42.70
N LEU A 128 -38.78 2.30 43.63
CA LEU A 128 -39.37 1.79 44.86
C LEU A 128 -39.75 2.91 45.84
N MET A 129 -38.89 3.98 45.95
CA MET A 129 -39.13 5.04 46.93
C MET A 129 -40.13 6.09 46.45
N LEU A 130 -40.20 6.40 45.17
CA LEU A 130 -40.97 7.52 44.61
C LEU A 130 -42.32 7.08 44.04
N GLU A 131 -42.45 5.90 43.48
CA GLU A 131 -43.63 5.44 42.74
C GLU A 131 -44.45 4.37 43.45
N GLY A 132 -44.00 3.85 44.62
CA GLY A 132 -44.76 2.86 45.41
C GLY A 132 -45.04 1.61 44.58
N PHE A 133 -44.03 0.94 44.09
CA PHE A 133 -44.13 -0.20 43.15
C PHE A 133 -44.73 -1.43 43.84
N ASP A 134 -45.88 -1.89 43.32
CA ASP A 134 -46.63 -3.04 43.85
C ASP A 134 -46.50 -4.31 42.92
N GLY A 135 -45.47 -4.34 42.08
CA GLY A 135 -45.19 -5.39 41.12
C GLY A 135 -44.04 -6.34 41.53
N ASP A 136 -43.72 -7.32 40.66
CA ASP A 136 -42.62 -8.23 40.89
C ASP A 136 -41.26 -7.54 40.79
N LEU A 137 -40.54 -7.54 41.92
CA LEU A 137 -39.22 -6.93 42.06
C LEU A 137 -38.18 -7.53 41.11
N VAL A 138 -38.29 -8.83 40.83
CA VAL A 138 -37.37 -9.53 39.95
C VAL A 138 -37.55 -9.08 38.51
N GLU A 139 -38.79 -8.87 38.08
CA GLU A 139 -39.10 -8.36 36.74
C GLU A 139 -38.67 -6.91 36.56
N LEU A 140 -38.82 -6.07 37.60
CA LEU A 140 -38.34 -4.72 37.61
C LEU A 140 -36.81 -4.63 37.47
N ILE A 141 -36.07 -5.44 38.22
CA ILE A 141 -34.61 -5.50 38.13
C ILE A 141 -34.19 -5.98 36.74
N ARG A 142 -34.90 -6.97 36.18
CA ARG A 142 -34.60 -7.49 34.84
C ARG A 142 -34.81 -6.44 33.75
N THR A 143 -35.89 -5.68 33.84
CA THR A 143 -36.22 -4.60 32.90
C THR A 143 -35.21 -3.48 32.99
N MET A 144 -34.90 -3.03 34.21
CA MET A 144 -33.89 -1.95 34.43
C MET A 144 -32.47 -2.39 33.98
N LYS A 145 -32.15 -3.68 34.22
CA LYS A 145 -30.89 -4.24 33.70
C LYS A 145 -30.85 -4.23 32.18
N ALA A 146 -31.93 -4.63 31.51
CA ALA A 146 -32.00 -4.61 30.04
C ALA A 146 -31.95 -3.21 29.45
N GLU A 147 -32.63 -2.24 30.06
CA GLU A 147 -32.58 -0.83 29.62
C GLU A 147 -31.19 -0.22 29.80
N THR A 148 -30.53 -0.46 30.94
CA THR A 148 -29.19 0.05 31.20
C THR A 148 -28.16 -0.59 30.27
N LEU A 149 -28.27 -1.90 30.04
CA LEU A 149 -27.42 -2.61 29.07
C LEU A 149 -27.59 -2.07 27.65
N LYS A 150 -28.82 -1.76 27.24
CA LYS A 150 -29.11 -1.14 25.95
C LYS A 150 -28.45 0.24 25.85
N GLY A 151 -28.54 1.06 26.91
CA GLY A 151 -27.89 2.37 26.99
C GLY A 151 -26.36 2.29 26.93
N GLU A 152 -25.74 1.32 27.63
CA GLU A 152 -24.29 1.10 27.56
C GLU A 152 -23.87 0.67 26.14
N ASN A 153 -24.63 -0.20 25.47
CA ASN A 153 -24.36 -0.60 24.09
C ASN A 153 -24.50 0.57 23.09
N GLU A 154 -25.53 1.40 23.24
CA GLU A 154 -25.71 2.60 22.42
C GLU A 154 -24.55 3.59 22.63
N TYR A 155 -24.10 3.76 23.87
CA TYR A 155 -22.93 4.60 24.17
C TYR A 155 -21.65 4.04 23.52
N ALA A 156 -21.40 2.73 23.64
CA ALA A 156 -20.26 2.07 23.02
C ALA A 156 -20.26 2.21 21.50
N GLN A 157 -21.45 2.09 20.86
CA GLN A 157 -21.58 2.31 19.41
C GLN A 157 -21.26 3.74 19.00
N ARG A 158 -21.74 4.73 19.74
CA ARG A 158 -21.42 6.16 19.48
C ARG A 158 -19.94 6.45 19.69
N ALA A 159 -19.35 5.92 20.76
CA ALA A 159 -17.93 6.09 21.04
C ALA A 159 -17.07 5.43 19.94
N ALA A 160 -17.44 4.24 19.48
CA ALA A 160 -16.77 3.57 18.36
C ALA A 160 -16.86 4.37 17.05
N TYR A 161 -18.03 4.96 16.77
CA TYR A 161 -18.21 5.83 15.60
C TYR A 161 -17.34 7.10 15.69
N ASN A 162 -17.34 7.79 16.84
CA ASN A 162 -16.52 8.98 17.07
C ASN A 162 -15.03 8.66 16.99
N MET A 163 -14.62 7.51 17.56
CA MET A 163 -13.25 7.03 17.46
C MET A 163 -12.84 6.79 15.99
N MET A 164 -13.72 6.18 15.20
CA MET A 164 -13.46 5.94 13.79
C MET A 164 -13.26 7.24 13.01
N LYS A 165 -14.11 8.24 13.27
CA LYS A 165 -14.01 9.57 12.67
C LYS A 165 -12.71 10.28 13.06
N LEU A 166 -12.28 10.17 14.31
CA LEU A 166 -11.01 10.72 14.79
C LEU A 166 -9.82 10.03 14.09
N ILE A 167 -9.83 8.71 13.99
CA ILE A 167 -8.77 7.96 13.30
C ILE A 167 -8.73 8.32 11.81
N GLN A 168 -9.89 8.50 11.17
CA GLN A 168 -9.97 8.93 9.77
C GLN A 168 -9.34 10.30 9.56
N ASP A 169 -9.63 11.27 10.43
CA ASP A 169 -9.00 12.59 10.40
C ASP A 169 -7.47 12.49 10.54
N GLN A 170 -7.00 11.72 11.53
CA GLN A 170 -5.58 11.49 11.77
C GLN A 170 -4.86 10.81 10.60
N THR A 171 -5.52 9.92 9.85
CA THR A 171 -4.94 9.24 8.70
C THR A 171 -4.86 10.16 7.48
N VAL A 172 -5.88 11.00 7.26
CA VAL A 172 -5.89 12.00 6.17
C VAL A 172 -4.79 13.05 6.40
N GLU A 173 -4.67 13.56 7.64
CA GLU A 173 -3.61 14.53 7.98
C GLU A 173 -2.20 13.94 7.90
N GLY A 174 -2.07 12.62 7.99
CA GLY A 174 -0.79 11.91 8.14
C GLY A 174 -0.22 11.29 6.88
N ASP A 175 -0.73 11.58 5.69
CA ASP A 175 -0.26 11.02 4.40
C ASP A 175 -0.35 9.48 4.31
N PHE A 176 -1.43 8.92 4.87
CA PHE A 176 -1.66 7.47 4.88
C PHE A 176 -1.72 6.87 3.47
N GLU A 177 -2.35 7.57 2.53
CA GLU A 177 -2.56 7.09 1.17
C GLU A 177 -1.24 6.90 0.44
N ASP A 178 -0.32 7.86 0.53
CA ASP A 178 0.99 7.78 -0.13
C ASP A 178 1.82 6.61 0.38
N ALA A 179 1.83 6.39 1.71
CA ALA A 179 2.51 5.25 2.31
C ALA A 179 1.86 3.92 1.88
N LEU A 180 0.54 3.87 1.75
CA LEU A 180 -0.20 2.69 1.31
C LEU A 180 0.09 2.34 -0.15
N VAL A 181 0.02 3.33 -1.05
CA VAL A 181 0.33 3.15 -2.48
C VAL A 181 1.76 2.65 -2.67
N LYS A 182 2.71 3.22 -1.94
CA LYS A 182 4.11 2.75 -1.97
C LYS A 182 4.22 1.30 -1.50
N THR A 183 3.54 0.92 -0.43
CA THR A 183 3.56 -0.45 0.09
C THR A 183 2.94 -1.45 -0.90
N ILE A 184 1.83 -1.07 -1.55
CA ILE A 184 1.19 -1.90 -2.58
C ILE A 184 2.13 -2.08 -3.76
N THR A 185 2.78 -1.00 -4.20
CA THR A 185 3.76 -1.04 -5.29
C THR A 185 4.93 -1.97 -4.95
N ASP A 186 5.50 -1.83 -3.77
CA ASP A 186 6.61 -2.67 -3.33
C ASP A 186 6.19 -4.14 -3.19
N MET A 187 5.01 -4.41 -2.65
CA MET A 187 4.47 -5.77 -2.52
C MET A 187 4.19 -6.44 -3.88
N ALA A 188 3.81 -5.65 -4.89
CA ALA A 188 3.60 -6.16 -6.25
C ALA A 188 4.93 -6.53 -6.93
N ILE A 189 5.95 -5.70 -6.77
CA ILE A 189 7.24 -5.85 -7.44
C ILE A 189 8.15 -6.81 -6.67
N TYR A 190 8.38 -6.52 -5.37
CA TYR A 190 9.35 -7.21 -4.52
C TYR A 190 8.73 -8.37 -3.74
N PRO A 191 9.55 -9.25 -3.13
CA PRO A 191 9.08 -10.35 -2.28
C PRO A 191 8.24 -9.92 -1.08
N PHE A 192 8.35 -8.67 -0.65
CA PHE A 192 7.54 -8.05 0.41
C PHE A 192 7.47 -6.54 0.23
N GLY A 193 6.44 -5.92 0.79
CA GLY A 193 6.31 -4.47 0.95
C GLY A 193 6.35 -4.10 2.44
N VAL A 194 6.75 -2.88 2.73
CA VAL A 194 6.85 -2.35 4.09
C VAL A 194 5.95 -1.14 4.23
N PHE A 195 5.07 -1.18 5.22
CA PHE A 195 4.24 -0.06 5.62
C PHE A 195 4.77 0.53 6.93
N TYR A 196 5.05 1.83 6.94
CA TYR A 196 5.67 2.51 8.06
C TYR A 196 4.83 3.68 8.56
N GLY A 197 4.41 3.59 9.79
CA GLY A 197 3.56 4.53 10.52
C GLY A 197 2.41 3.80 11.26
N PRO A 198 1.70 4.48 12.13
CA PRO A 198 1.79 5.89 12.50
C PRO A 198 3.00 6.23 13.37
N VAL A 199 3.74 7.27 13.00
CA VAL A 199 4.83 7.82 13.82
C VAL A 199 4.38 9.18 14.33
N PRO A 200 4.30 9.40 15.65
CA PRO A 200 3.93 10.72 16.17
C PRO A 200 5.01 11.74 15.81
N THR A 201 4.61 12.78 15.12
CA THR A 201 5.47 13.87 14.68
C THR A 201 4.85 15.20 15.09
N ARG A 202 5.67 16.16 15.52
CA ARG A 202 5.21 17.50 15.83
C ARG A 202 5.13 18.31 14.55
N SER A 203 3.97 18.87 14.28
CA SER A 203 3.72 19.76 13.14
C SER A 203 3.13 21.07 13.61
N VAL A 204 3.51 22.14 12.93
CA VAL A 204 2.93 23.47 13.15
C VAL A 204 1.77 23.61 12.19
N VAL A 205 0.56 23.53 12.72
CA VAL A 205 -0.67 23.69 11.96
C VAL A 205 -1.18 25.11 12.11
N SER A 206 -1.58 25.72 11.01
CA SER A 206 -2.20 27.04 11.00
C SER A 206 -3.70 26.89 11.19
N GLU A 207 -4.22 27.34 12.34
CA GLU A 207 -5.63 27.28 12.69
C GLU A 207 -6.25 28.69 12.63
N TRP A 208 -7.45 28.78 12.06
CA TRP A 208 -8.18 30.04 12.00
C TRP A 208 -8.93 30.26 13.32
N SER A 209 -8.45 31.20 14.14
CA SER A 209 -9.06 31.52 15.42
C SER A 209 -9.45 32.99 15.49
N LYS A 210 -10.71 33.30 15.81
CA LYS A 210 -11.24 34.64 16.04
C LYS A 210 -10.77 35.72 15.04
N ASN A 211 -10.81 35.46 13.73
CA ASN A 211 -10.40 36.38 12.66
C ASN A 211 -8.87 36.52 12.46
N SER A 212 -8.04 35.65 13.02
CA SER A 212 -6.61 35.62 12.78
C SER A 212 -6.12 34.20 12.54
N LEU A 213 -5.10 34.05 11.68
CA LEU A 213 -4.41 32.80 11.49
C LEU A 213 -3.41 32.63 12.64
N VAL A 214 -3.60 31.61 13.45
CA VAL A 214 -2.71 31.29 14.59
C VAL A 214 -2.00 29.99 14.30
N SER A 215 -0.68 30.00 14.42
CA SER A 215 0.12 28.77 14.32
C SER A 215 0.09 28.05 15.66
N LYS A 216 -0.34 26.80 15.65
CA LYS A 216 -0.45 25.93 16.82
C LYS A 216 0.38 24.68 16.61
N ASP A 217 1.17 24.34 17.61
CA ASP A 217 1.88 23.07 17.62
C ASP A 217 0.90 21.93 17.90
N ARG A 218 0.83 20.98 17.00
CA ARG A 218 -0.02 19.79 17.12
C ARG A 218 0.82 18.53 16.87
N THR A 219 0.56 17.49 17.63
CA THR A 219 1.10 16.17 17.33
C THR A 219 0.22 15.50 16.29
N ILE A 220 0.77 15.22 15.14
CA ILE A 220 0.12 14.47 14.07
C ILE A 220 0.76 13.09 13.94
N PHE A 221 -0.02 12.13 13.47
CA PHE A 221 0.50 10.81 13.10
C PHE A 221 0.93 10.82 11.65
N GLN A 222 2.22 10.68 11.42
CA GLN A 222 2.76 10.66 10.08
C GLN A 222 2.98 9.22 9.61
N PHE A 223 2.50 8.91 8.41
CA PHE A 223 2.84 7.70 7.67
C PHE A 223 3.92 8.06 6.66
N ARG A 224 4.96 7.25 6.58
CA ARG A 224 6.12 7.56 5.72
C ARG A 224 6.35 6.44 4.73
N PRO A 225 6.56 6.76 3.45
CA PRO A 225 6.98 5.76 2.48
C PRO A 225 8.37 5.23 2.86
N LEU A 226 8.47 3.95 3.16
CA LEU A 226 9.73 3.29 3.48
C LEU A 226 10.12 2.33 2.35
N SER A 227 11.37 2.41 1.93
CA SER A 227 11.90 1.49 0.93
C SER A 227 12.15 0.10 1.54
N VAL A 228 11.83 -0.95 0.80
CA VAL A 228 12.16 -2.33 1.17
C VAL A 228 13.66 -2.54 1.38
N TRP A 229 14.51 -1.69 0.79
CA TRP A 229 15.96 -1.72 0.92
C TRP A 229 16.47 -1.16 2.25
N ASP A 230 15.65 -0.36 2.93
CA ASP A 230 15.99 0.31 4.19
C ASP A 230 15.34 -0.36 5.42
N PHE A 231 14.74 -1.54 5.22
CA PHE A 231 14.12 -2.34 6.27
C PHE A 231 14.88 -3.63 6.56
N PHE A 232 15.20 -3.89 7.83
CA PHE A 232 15.95 -5.05 8.30
C PHE A 232 15.28 -5.63 9.54
N TRP A 233 15.25 -6.94 9.66
CA TRP A 233 14.60 -7.62 10.77
C TRP A 233 15.56 -8.59 11.46
N SER A 234 15.33 -8.85 12.74
CA SER A 234 16.15 -9.82 13.50
C SER A 234 15.95 -11.24 12.99
N PRO A 235 16.95 -12.11 13.14
CA PRO A 235 16.89 -13.51 12.68
C PRO A 235 15.73 -14.33 13.26
N ASP A 236 15.25 -13.99 14.46
CA ASP A 236 14.15 -14.63 15.17
C ASP A 236 12.76 -14.11 14.79
N SER A 237 12.67 -13.11 13.89
CA SER A 237 11.41 -12.48 13.49
C SER A 237 10.72 -13.26 12.37
N ARG A 238 9.48 -13.71 12.63
CA ARG A 238 8.61 -14.31 11.60
C ARG A 238 7.73 -13.28 10.90
N ASN A 239 7.47 -12.17 11.57
CA ASN A 239 6.83 -10.98 11.01
C ASN A 239 7.41 -9.72 11.69
N ALA A 240 7.10 -8.53 11.21
CA ALA A 240 7.64 -7.28 11.76
C ALA A 240 7.24 -7.02 13.23
N GLN A 241 6.14 -7.64 13.71
CA GLN A 241 5.61 -7.46 15.06
C GLN A 241 6.19 -8.46 16.07
N GLN A 242 6.88 -9.49 15.61
CA GLN A 242 7.44 -10.56 16.45
C GLN A 242 8.97 -10.52 16.43
N GLY A 243 9.57 -11.26 17.36
CA GLY A 243 11.02 -11.35 17.49
C GLY A 243 11.65 -10.18 18.24
N THR A 244 12.98 -10.20 18.30
CA THR A 244 13.78 -9.23 19.08
C THR A 244 13.58 -7.80 18.58
N GLY A 245 13.42 -7.59 17.27
CA GLY A 245 13.12 -6.26 16.75
C GLY A 245 13.31 -6.11 15.25
N VAL A 246 13.04 -4.89 14.80
CA VAL A 246 13.26 -4.46 13.43
C VAL A 246 14.05 -3.16 13.40
N CYS A 247 14.92 -3.04 12.41
CA CYS A 247 15.73 -1.85 12.17
C CYS A 247 15.25 -1.16 10.89
N VAL A 248 15.10 0.15 10.97
CA VAL A 248 14.74 1.02 9.85
C VAL A 248 15.87 2.02 9.66
N ARG A 249 16.40 2.10 8.46
CA ARG A 249 17.34 3.12 8.06
C ARG A 249 16.56 4.28 7.45
N GLU A 250 16.59 5.41 8.14
CA GLU A 250 15.97 6.66 7.66
C GLU A 250 17.04 7.65 7.23
N ARG A 251 16.64 8.61 6.41
CA ARG A 251 17.45 9.77 6.05
C ARG A 251 16.71 11.03 6.44
N MET A 252 17.34 11.84 7.25
CA MET A 252 16.78 13.09 7.72
C MET A 252 17.68 14.26 7.31
N THR A 253 17.06 15.37 6.96
CA THR A 253 17.80 16.63 6.79
C THR A 253 18.21 17.19 8.15
N LYS A 254 19.22 18.05 8.18
CA LYS A 254 19.62 18.75 9.40
C LYS A 254 18.46 19.51 10.02
N GLN A 255 17.60 20.13 9.20
CA GLN A 255 16.41 20.85 9.65
C GLN A 255 15.41 19.92 10.33
N GLN A 256 15.12 18.77 9.73
CA GLN A 256 14.20 17.77 10.32
C GLN A 256 14.73 17.24 11.66
N LEU A 257 16.04 16.98 11.73
CA LEU A 257 16.67 16.54 12.97
C LEU A 257 16.61 17.63 14.05
N PHE A 258 16.82 18.90 13.67
CA PHE A 258 16.68 20.04 14.59
C PHE A 258 15.24 20.17 15.11
N GLN A 259 14.24 19.99 14.25
CA GLN A 259 12.82 20.02 14.66
C GLN A 259 12.50 18.92 15.68
N CYS A 260 13.15 17.76 15.59
CA CYS A 260 12.98 16.67 16.56
C CYS A 260 13.40 17.04 17.99
N MET A 261 14.25 18.05 18.18
CA MET A 261 14.67 18.50 19.52
C MET A 261 13.50 18.99 20.38
N SER A 262 12.41 19.43 19.76
CA SER A 262 11.22 19.88 20.46
C SER A 262 10.34 18.76 21.00
N MET A 263 10.63 17.49 20.68
CA MET A 263 9.87 16.32 21.11
C MET A 263 10.47 15.70 22.37
N ASN A 264 9.63 15.36 23.34
CA ASN A 264 10.07 14.81 24.63
C ASN A 264 10.78 13.46 24.55
N SER A 265 10.62 12.72 23.44
CA SER A 265 11.28 11.42 23.24
C SER A 265 12.70 11.53 22.70
N TYR A 266 13.11 12.70 22.23
CA TYR A 266 14.44 12.97 21.71
C TYR A 266 15.32 13.63 22.76
N ILE A 267 16.63 13.48 22.59
CA ILE A 267 17.65 14.00 23.50
C ILE A 267 18.33 15.19 22.82
N PRO A 268 17.96 16.44 23.16
CA PRO A 268 18.43 17.64 22.47
C PRO A 268 19.95 17.76 22.47
N GLU A 269 20.60 17.46 23.59
CA GLU A 269 22.07 17.53 23.73
C GLU A 269 22.81 16.62 22.76
N GLN A 270 22.27 15.42 22.51
CA GLN A 270 22.88 14.48 21.55
C GLN A 270 22.67 14.94 20.11
N ILE A 271 21.50 15.52 19.81
CA ILE A 271 21.22 16.09 18.48
C ILE A 271 22.17 17.26 18.21
N GLU A 272 22.37 18.15 19.19
CA GLU A 272 23.32 19.26 19.04
C GLU A 272 24.75 18.77 18.76
N ARG A 273 25.18 17.72 19.46
CA ARG A 273 26.49 17.08 19.21
C ARG A 273 26.59 16.52 17.79
N VAL A 274 25.55 15.86 17.30
CA VAL A 274 25.50 15.34 15.92
C VAL A 274 25.57 16.50 14.91
N LEU A 275 24.77 17.55 15.11
CA LEU A 275 24.76 18.71 14.22
C LEU A 275 26.11 19.45 14.22
N ALA A 276 26.75 19.62 15.39
CA ALA A 276 28.06 20.23 15.50
C ALA A 276 29.13 19.42 14.75
N ARG A 277 29.14 18.10 14.88
CA ARG A 277 30.03 17.21 14.12
C ARG A 277 29.83 17.32 12.62
N THR A 278 28.59 17.46 12.19
CA THR A 278 28.24 17.57 10.75
C THR A 278 28.72 18.90 10.15
N VAL A 279 28.69 19.99 10.91
CA VAL A 279 29.19 21.32 10.46
C VAL A 279 30.71 21.31 10.33
N SER A 280 31.43 20.62 11.20
CA SER A 280 32.90 20.56 11.14
C SER A 280 33.46 19.67 10.03
N GLY A 281 32.60 19.01 9.24
CA GLY A 281 33.01 18.15 8.12
C GLY A 281 33.73 16.86 8.54
N THR A 282 33.83 16.60 9.83
CA THR A 282 34.51 15.41 10.39
C THR A 282 33.65 14.15 10.40
N GLN A 283 32.36 14.29 10.10
CA GLN A 283 31.44 13.18 10.16
C GLN A 283 31.14 12.58 8.77
N ASN A 284 31.25 11.28 8.70
CA ASN A 284 30.72 10.55 7.57
C ASN A 284 29.18 10.47 7.72
N LEU A 285 28.45 11.20 6.89
CA LEU A 285 26.98 11.21 6.90
C LEU A 285 26.38 9.82 6.61
N LYS A 286 27.19 8.95 5.99
CA LYS A 286 26.90 7.54 5.71
C LYS A 286 27.74 6.65 6.62
N TRP A 287 27.35 6.56 7.86
CA TRP A 287 28.08 5.79 8.89
C TRP A 287 27.63 4.31 9.00
N LEU A 288 26.45 3.99 8.47
CA LEU A 288 25.95 2.62 8.46
C LEU A 288 26.65 1.82 7.36
N SER A 289 27.16 0.65 7.74
CA SER A 289 27.68 -0.31 6.78
C SER A 289 26.56 -0.77 5.84
N THR A 290 26.73 -0.52 4.56
CA THR A 290 25.89 -1.14 3.54
C THR A 290 26.54 -2.44 3.11
N ASN A 291 25.77 -3.52 3.07
CA ASN A 291 26.25 -4.76 2.49
C ASN A 291 26.55 -4.53 1.02
N PRO A 292 27.81 -4.70 0.55
CA PRO A 292 28.18 -4.51 -0.86
C PRO A 292 27.45 -5.47 -1.80
N GLU A 293 26.96 -6.61 -1.28
CA GLU A 293 26.18 -7.59 -2.06
C GLU A 293 24.71 -7.17 -2.28
N GLN A 294 24.27 -6.09 -1.66
CA GLN A 294 22.92 -5.56 -1.80
C GLN A 294 22.96 -4.05 -2.09
N PRO A 295 23.52 -3.64 -3.24
CA PRO A 295 23.51 -2.24 -3.61
C PRO A 295 22.05 -1.80 -3.85
N HIS A 296 21.67 -0.67 -3.28
CA HIS A 296 20.40 -0.04 -3.63
C HIS A 296 20.45 0.29 -5.14
N PRO A 297 19.40 -0.10 -5.93
CA PRO A 297 19.42 0.10 -7.39
C PRO A 297 19.54 1.58 -7.79
N LEU A 298 18.98 2.47 -7.01
CA LEU A 298 19.24 3.90 -7.13
C LEU A 298 20.59 4.17 -6.48
N ASN A 299 21.62 4.21 -7.31
CA ASN A 299 22.98 4.41 -6.88
C ASN A 299 23.07 5.68 -6.00
N HIS A 300 23.48 5.51 -4.75
CA HIS A 300 23.58 6.59 -3.77
C HIS A 300 24.51 7.74 -4.21
N SER A 301 25.31 7.53 -5.27
CA SER A 301 26.14 8.57 -5.84
C SER A 301 25.33 9.74 -6.44
N MET A 302 24.11 9.50 -6.89
CA MET A 302 23.21 10.59 -7.35
C MET A 302 22.66 11.44 -6.20
N TRP A 303 22.63 10.89 -4.97
CA TRP A 303 22.24 11.58 -3.74
C TRP A 303 23.47 12.03 -2.93
N GLY A 304 24.62 11.97 -3.54
CA GLY A 304 25.93 11.86 -2.90
C GLY A 304 26.45 13.08 -2.17
N ASN A 305 25.87 14.25 -2.26
CA ASN A 305 26.30 15.45 -1.54
C ASN A 305 25.15 16.20 -0.88
N GLY A 306 24.03 15.50 -0.62
CA GLY A 306 22.93 16.09 0.12
C GLY A 306 23.24 16.25 1.60
N ASP A 307 22.73 17.29 2.22
CA ASP A 307 22.75 17.56 3.66
C ASP A 307 21.90 16.56 4.47
N THR A 308 21.82 15.30 4.04
CA THR A 308 21.04 14.26 4.71
C THR A 308 21.90 13.39 5.61
N ILE A 309 21.41 13.15 6.81
CA ILE A 309 22.05 12.34 7.86
C ILE A 309 21.33 10.99 7.91
N GLU A 310 22.09 9.90 7.92
CA GLU A 310 21.53 8.56 8.14
C GLU A 310 21.20 8.36 9.61
N VAL A 311 19.96 7.94 9.87
CA VAL A 311 19.42 7.63 11.21
C VAL A 311 19.06 6.16 11.24
N LEU A 312 19.61 5.41 12.15
CA LEU A 312 19.22 4.04 12.43
C LEU A 312 18.18 4.02 13.53
N ARG A 313 16.97 3.60 13.21
CA ARG A 313 15.91 3.45 14.18
C ARG A 313 15.63 1.97 14.43
N HIS A 314 15.69 1.57 15.68
CA HIS A 314 15.39 0.22 16.13
C HIS A 314 14.06 0.21 16.92
N TYR A 315 13.16 -0.66 16.52
CA TYR A 315 11.91 -0.97 17.21
C TYR A 315 12.01 -2.40 17.74
N GLY A 316 12.05 -2.59 19.05
CA GLY A 316 12.19 -3.93 19.55
C GLY A 316 12.32 -4.04 21.07
N LEU A 317 12.53 -5.26 21.53
CA LEU A 317 12.62 -5.62 22.94
C LEU A 317 13.99 -5.28 23.49
N PHE A 318 14.00 -4.54 24.61
CA PHE A 318 15.18 -4.29 25.42
C PHE A 318 14.91 -4.78 26.84
N SER A 319 15.93 -5.28 27.52
CA SER A 319 15.83 -5.61 28.93
C SER A 319 15.71 -4.34 29.79
N GLY A 320 14.95 -4.40 30.87
CA GLY A 320 14.88 -3.29 31.83
C GLY A 320 16.24 -2.84 32.31
N LYS A 321 17.20 -3.79 32.46
CA LYS A 321 18.58 -3.51 32.87
C LYS A 321 19.33 -2.65 31.83
N GLU A 322 19.20 -2.96 30.54
CA GLU A 322 19.83 -2.14 29.46
C GLU A 322 19.29 -0.72 29.46
N LEU A 323 17.96 -0.58 29.61
CA LEU A 323 17.29 0.72 29.63
C LEU A 323 17.63 1.54 30.89
N MET A 324 17.71 0.88 32.04
CA MET A 324 18.08 1.53 33.31
C MET A 324 19.56 1.96 33.32
N ASN A 325 20.44 1.16 32.75
CA ASN A 325 21.86 1.53 32.59
C ASN A 325 22.03 2.78 31.72
N TYR A 326 21.10 3.02 30.81
CA TYR A 326 21.06 4.23 29.99
C TYR A 326 20.50 5.45 30.73
N GLY A 327 19.80 5.25 31.86
CA GLY A 327 19.23 6.32 32.69
C GLY A 327 17.70 6.42 32.64
N ILE A 328 17.00 5.48 32.01
CA ILE A 328 15.53 5.42 32.04
C ILE A 328 15.09 4.81 33.37
N THR A 329 14.41 5.57 34.20
CA THR A 329 13.97 5.18 35.54
C THR A 329 12.55 4.61 35.56
N GLY A 330 12.25 3.81 36.60
CA GLY A 330 10.88 3.29 36.83
C GLY A 330 10.56 1.98 36.13
N LEU A 331 11.57 1.27 35.63
CA LEU A 331 11.43 -0.03 34.98
C LEU A 331 11.86 -1.17 35.93
N ASP A 332 11.37 -2.39 35.67
CA ASP A 332 11.83 -3.60 36.34
C ASP A 332 13.02 -4.19 35.55
N GLU A 333 14.15 -4.44 36.22
CA GLU A 333 15.36 -5.01 35.61
C GLU A 333 15.14 -6.36 34.90
N ARG A 334 14.18 -7.14 35.40
CA ARG A 334 13.90 -8.50 34.91
C ARG A 334 12.91 -8.56 33.77
N GLN A 335 12.25 -7.46 33.49
CA GLN A 335 11.21 -7.40 32.45
C GLN A 335 11.79 -6.89 31.13
N PHE A 336 11.22 -7.37 30.02
CA PHE A 336 11.52 -6.85 28.69
C PHE A 336 10.46 -5.84 28.28
N TYR A 337 10.93 -4.74 27.71
CA TYR A 337 10.09 -3.63 27.26
C TYR A 337 10.31 -3.39 25.78
N ASP A 338 9.24 -3.14 25.04
CA ASP A 338 9.34 -2.70 23.66
C ASP A 338 9.72 -1.21 23.65
N ALA A 339 10.84 -0.91 23.03
CA ALA A 339 11.37 0.44 22.99
C ALA A 339 11.74 0.86 21.57
N THR A 340 11.65 2.16 21.33
CA THR A 340 12.12 2.81 20.11
C THR A 340 13.41 3.54 20.42
N VAL A 341 14.49 3.14 19.77
CA VAL A 341 15.81 3.75 19.94
C VAL A 341 16.31 4.22 18.57
N ALA A 342 16.62 5.51 18.46
CA ALA A 342 17.25 6.06 17.27
C ALA A 342 18.71 6.41 17.56
N VAL A 343 19.59 6.00 16.66
CA VAL A 343 21.04 6.14 16.79
C VAL A 343 21.59 6.85 15.55
N ILE A 344 22.51 7.78 15.76
CA ILE A 344 23.28 8.45 14.72
C ILE A 344 24.75 8.42 15.14
N ASP A 345 25.59 7.80 14.32
CA ASP A 345 27.06 7.74 14.51
C ASP A 345 27.49 7.36 15.95
N GLY A 346 26.85 6.31 16.48
CA GLY A 346 27.15 5.81 17.81
C GLY A 346 26.56 6.63 18.97
N LEU A 347 25.75 7.64 18.71
CA LEU A 347 25.04 8.44 19.69
C LEU A 347 23.54 8.12 19.68
N THR A 348 22.96 7.87 20.82
CA THR A 348 21.51 7.66 20.97
C THR A 348 20.82 9.02 20.97
N VAL A 349 20.10 9.34 19.89
CA VAL A 349 19.37 10.62 19.75
C VAL A 349 17.91 10.53 20.22
N GLN A 350 17.35 9.32 20.27
CA GLN A 350 16.00 9.07 20.76
C GLN A 350 16.00 7.76 21.56
N ALA A 351 15.35 7.78 22.72
CA ALA A 351 15.04 6.59 23.48
C ALA A 351 13.63 6.74 24.09
N TYR A 352 12.71 5.90 23.62
CA TYR A 352 11.32 5.90 24.08
C TYR A 352 10.90 4.47 24.40
N VAL A 353 10.36 4.27 25.58
CA VAL A 353 9.84 2.98 26.04
C VAL A 353 8.33 2.99 25.91
N ASN A 354 7.77 1.95 25.32
CA ASN A 354 6.32 1.81 25.26
C ASN A 354 5.76 1.64 26.68
N PRO A 355 4.90 2.54 27.14
CA PRO A 355 4.37 2.49 28.51
C PRO A 355 3.43 1.31 28.76
N ASN A 356 3.01 0.61 27.71
CA ASN A 356 2.15 -0.56 27.83
C ASN A 356 2.85 -1.82 27.28
N PRO A 357 3.49 -2.62 28.15
CA PRO A 357 4.26 -3.78 27.73
C PRO A 357 3.40 -4.89 27.10
N ASN A 358 2.08 -4.88 27.33
CA ASN A 358 1.17 -5.87 26.76
C ASN A 358 0.72 -5.53 25.32
N LEU A 359 1.03 -4.34 24.85
CA LEU A 359 0.68 -3.85 23.51
C LEU A 359 1.94 -3.60 22.70
N ASN A 360 2.70 -4.65 22.46
CA ASN A 360 3.92 -4.62 21.65
C ASN A 360 3.58 -4.48 20.16
N ILE A 361 2.99 -3.34 19.79
CA ILE A 361 2.71 -3.01 18.40
C ILE A 361 3.74 -1.98 17.93
N ARG A 362 4.58 -2.39 17.00
CA ARG A 362 5.59 -1.55 16.37
C ARG A 362 4.98 -0.82 15.19
N PRO A 363 5.35 0.44 14.89
CA PRO A 363 4.79 1.19 13.77
C PRO A 363 5.38 0.77 12.40
N VAL A 364 5.81 -0.47 12.27
CA VAL A 364 6.37 -1.03 11.04
C VAL A 364 5.67 -2.35 10.76
N TYR A 365 5.13 -2.48 9.56
CA TYR A 365 4.35 -3.64 9.14
C TYR A 365 4.85 -4.15 7.81
N THR A 366 4.69 -5.44 7.56
CA THR A 366 5.12 -6.07 6.33
C THR A 366 4.01 -6.92 5.74
N ALA A 367 3.85 -6.84 4.43
CA ALA A 367 2.96 -7.73 3.67
C ALA A 367 3.65 -8.17 2.38
N SER A 368 3.18 -9.27 1.82
CA SER A 368 3.65 -9.82 0.55
C SER A 368 2.47 -10.21 -0.32
N TYR A 369 2.64 -10.17 -1.64
CA TYR A 369 1.60 -10.59 -2.58
C TYR A 369 1.21 -12.06 -2.35
N GLN A 370 2.20 -12.91 -2.23
CA GLN A 370 2.01 -14.30 -1.82
C GLN A 370 2.88 -14.56 -0.59
N SER A 371 2.23 -14.75 0.56
CA SER A 371 2.94 -15.03 1.81
C SER A 371 3.58 -16.41 1.81
N ALA A 372 4.77 -16.50 2.39
CA ALA A 372 5.37 -17.77 2.77
C ALA A 372 5.10 -18.07 4.25
N PRO A 373 4.92 -19.34 4.62
CA PRO A 373 4.75 -19.72 6.02
C PRO A 373 5.95 -19.27 6.86
N ASP A 374 5.68 -18.71 8.03
CA ASP A 374 6.68 -18.34 9.05
C ASP A 374 7.84 -17.44 8.55
N SER A 375 7.61 -16.63 7.51
CA SER A 375 8.61 -15.76 6.92
C SER A 375 8.04 -14.39 6.56
N ILE A 376 8.85 -13.34 6.74
CA ILE A 376 8.58 -12.00 6.23
C ILE A 376 8.68 -11.97 4.70
N VAL A 377 9.60 -12.77 4.16
CA VAL A 377 9.87 -12.85 2.74
C VAL A 377 8.85 -13.78 2.09
N GLY A 378 8.01 -13.22 1.23
CA GLY A 378 7.07 -13.95 0.39
C GLY A 378 7.54 -13.96 -1.07
N ARG A 379 6.58 -13.85 -2.01
CA ARG A 379 6.81 -13.75 -3.44
C ARG A 379 6.02 -12.62 -4.05
N GLY A 380 6.69 -11.74 -4.80
CA GLY A 380 6.07 -10.70 -5.63
C GLY A 380 5.68 -11.22 -7.02
N ILE A 381 5.01 -10.38 -7.81
CA ILE A 381 4.62 -10.71 -9.18
C ILE A 381 5.84 -10.83 -10.08
N ALA A 382 6.78 -9.88 -10.00
CA ALA A 382 8.00 -9.88 -10.80
C ALA A 382 8.76 -11.20 -10.66
N GLN A 383 8.94 -11.69 -9.43
CA GLN A 383 9.57 -12.97 -9.17
C GLN A 383 8.81 -14.15 -9.77
N LYS A 384 7.48 -14.16 -9.69
CA LYS A 384 6.63 -15.25 -10.20
C LYS A 384 6.64 -15.34 -11.73
N ILE A 385 6.70 -14.22 -12.43
CA ILE A 385 6.59 -14.17 -13.89
C ILE A 385 7.94 -14.26 -14.60
N ARG A 386 9.04 -14.14 -13.89
CA ARG A 386 10.39 -14.01 -14.45
C ARG A 386 10.72 -15.02 -15.54
N ASP A 387 10.56 -16.31 -15.25
CA ASP A 387 10.91 -17.37 -16.19
C ASP A 387 10.01 -17.35 -17.44
N VAL A 388 8.74 -16.99 -17.24
CA VAL A 388 7.77 -16.85 -18.34
C VAL A 388 8.14 -15.67 -19.23
N GLU A 389 8.53 -14.55 -18.65
CA GLU A 389 8.92 -13.34 -19.39
C GLU A 389 10.22 -13.54 -20.16
N LEU A 390 11.20 -14.22 -19.57
CA LEU A 390 12.44 -14.59 -20.27
C LEU A 390 12.16 -15.48 -21.49
N ALA A 391 11.29 -16.49 -21.35
CA ALA A 391 10.88 -17.35 -22.44
C ALA A 391 10.09 -16.59 -23.52
N TYR A 392 9.23 -15.66 -23.12
CA TYR A 392 8.50 -14.77 -24.01
C TYR A 392 9.45 -13.89 -24.83
N HIS A 393 10.39 -13.22 -24.20
CA HIS A 393 11.40 -12.41 -24.89
C HIS A 393 12.23 -13.22 -25.89
N GLN A 394 12.65 -14.44 -25.51
CA GLN A 394 13.39 -15.30 -26.40
C GLN A 394 12.55 -15.70 -27.62
N THR A 395 11.26 -15.95 -27.42
CA THR A 395 10.32 -16.28 -28.51
C THR A 395 10.18 -15.12 -29.48
N LEU A 396 10.01 -13.89 -28.98
CA LEU A 396 9.92 -12.69 -29.82
C LEU A 396 11.22 -12.41 -30.58
N ARG A 397 12.38 -12.62 -29.97
CA ARG A 397 13.66 -12.47 -30.65
C ARG A 397 13.81 -13.50 -31.77
N ASN A 398 13.46 -14.76 -31.51
CA ASN A 398 13.48 -15.83 -32.51
C ASN A 398 12.50 -15.57 -33.65
N LEU A 399 11.30 -14.99 -33.35
CA LEU A 399 10.34 -14.58 -34.36
C LEU A 399 10.95 -13.54 -35.30
N MET A 400 11.61 -12.50 -34.75
CA MET A 400 12.22 -11.44 -35.56
C MET A 400 13.38 -11.96 -36.39
N VAL A 401 14.24 -12.82 -35.82
CA VAL A 401 15.35 -13.46 -36.54
C VAL A 401 14.79 -14.33 -37.67
N ASN A 402 13.81 -15.20 -37.40
CA ASN A 402 13.19 -16.03 -38.41
C ASN A 402 12.49 -15.19 -39.51
N SER A 403 11.81 -14.11 -39.12
CA SER A 403 11.19 -13.17 -40.06
C SER A 403 12.24 -12.54 -40.98
N GLY A 404 13.40 -12.13 -40.43
CA GLY A 404 14.51 -11.59 -41.24
C GLY A 404 15.06 -12.60 -42.23
N PHE A 405 15.30 -13.85 -41.80
CA PHE A 405 15.78 -14.92 -42.71
C PHE A 405 14.72 -15.36 -43.71
N ALA A 406 13.45 -15.35 -43.35
CA ALA A 406 12.36 -15.73 -44.25
C ALA A 406 11.97 -14.61 -45.24
N ALA A 407 12.39 -13.38 -45.01
CA ALA A 407 12.08 -12.23 -45.87
C ALA A 407 12.76 -12.30 -47.25
N GLY A 408 13.83 -13.07 -47.36
CA GLY A 408 14.53 -13.27 -48.62
C GLY A 408 15.31 -14.57 -48.66
N PRO A 409 15.57 -15.09 -49.82
CA PRO A 409 16.38 -16.30 -49.96
C PRO A 409 17.84 -16.04 -49.53
N ILE A 410 18.44 -17.02 -48.88
CA ILE A 410 19.90 -17.05 -48.66
C ILE A 410 20.57 -17.50 -49.93
N GLY A 411 21.38 -16.64 -50.54
CA GLY A 411 22.13 -16.95 -51.76
C GLY A 411 23.46 -17.55 -51.45
N GLU A 412 23.76 -18.68 -52.03
CA GLU A 412 25.12 -19.26 -52.15
C GLU A 412 25.63 -18.90 -53.54
N VAL A 413 26.83 -18.36 -53.61
CA VAL A 413 27.43 -17.90 -54.85
C VAL A 413 28.73 -18.66 -55.07
N ASP A 414 28.89 -19.26 -56.24
CA ASP A 414 30.15 -19.84 -56.66
C ASP A 414 31.10 -18.71 -57.12
N TYR A 415 31.96 -18.31 -56.17
CA TYR A 415 32.85 -17.15 -56.32
C TYR A 415 33.81 -17.31 -57.49
N GLU A 416 34.36 -18.50 -57.69
CA GLU A 416 35.35 -18.77 -58.77
C GLU A 416 34.73 -18.55 -60.14
N ARG A 417 33.45 -18.87 -60.29
CA ARG A 417 32.73 -18.74 -61.57
C ARG A 417 32.23 -17.32 -61.85
N ILE A 418 32.06 -16.50 -60.83
CA ILE A 418 31.53 -15.15 -61.00
C ILE A 418 32.65 -14.11 -61.00
N ALA A 419 33.79 -14.38 -60.38
CA ALA A 419 34.94 -13.46 -60.29
C ALA A 419 35.52 -13.04 -61.66
N GLU A 420 35.26 -13.81 -62.76
CA GLU A 420 35.65 -13.40 -64.13
C GLU A 420 34.79 -12.25 -64.69
N TRP A 421 33.57 -12.01 -64.10
CA TRP A 421 32.57 -11.13 -64.67
C TRP A 421 32.12 -9.97 -63.72
N MET A 422 32.39 -10.05 -62.46
CA MET A 422 32.00 -9.09 -61.47
C MET A 422 33.17 -8.68 -60.56
N GLU A 423 33.20 -7.40 -60.19
CA GLU A 423 34.12 -6.94 -59.17
C GLU A 423 33.81 -7.57 -57.82
N PRO A 424 34.85 -7.86 -56.98
CA PRO A 424 34.64 -8.54 -55.68
C PRO A 424 33.63 -7.86 -54.74
N GLU A 425 33.46 -6.55 -54.90
CA GLU A 425 32.52 -5.75 -54.09
C GLU A 425 31.04 -5.95 -54.49
N ASP A 426 30.78 -6.36 -55.74
CA ASP A 426 29.44 -6.54 -56.28
C ASP A 426 28.94 -7.99 -56.25
N VAL A 427 29.80 -8.97 -56.00
CA VAL A 427 29.46 -10.41 -55.98
C VAL A 427 28.35 -10.73 -54.97
N GLY A 428 28.21 -9.98 -53.90
CA GLY A 428 27.14 -10.12 -52.88
C GLY A 428 25.89 -9.30 -53.15
N ARG A 429 25.85 -8.47 -54.19
CA ARG A 429 24.70 -7.63 -54.52
C ARG A 429 23.81 -8.34 -55.55
N ILE A 430 22.64 -8.75 -55.11
CA ILE A 430 21.61 -9.31 -55.99
C ILE A 430 20.53 -8.23 -56.17
N GLU A 431 20.42 -7.67 -57.36
CA GLU A 431 19.39 -6.68 -57.68
C GLU A 431 18.20 -7.37 -58.37
N ALA A 432 17.00 -6.91 -58.04
CA ALA A 432 15.77 -7.41 -58.64
C ALA A 432 15.73 -7.11 -60.17
N LEU A 433 15.30 -8.07 -60.97
CA LEU A 433 15.19 -7.96 -62.43
C LEU A 433 16.55 -7.88 -63.15
N THR A 434 17.63 -8.23 -62.52
CA THR A 434 18.97 -8.25 -63.14
C THR A 434 19.24 -9.59 -63.81
N THR A 435 19.84 -9.54 -65.04
CA THR A 435 20.24 -10.74 -65.77
C THR A 435 21.74 -10.89 -65.70
N TYR A 436 22.21 -12.01 -65.15
CA TYR A 436 23.63 -12.32 -65.04
C TYR A 436 24.08 -13.11 -66.27
N PRO A 437 25.17 -12.73 -66.96
CA PRO A 437 25.68 -13.47 -68.09
C PRO A 437 26.33 -14.80 -67.59
N VAL A 438 26.05 -15.89 -68.28
CA VAL A 438 26.63 -17.24 -67.97
C VAL A 438 27.24 -17.79 -69.24
N SER A 439 28.47 -18.30 -69.21
CA SER A 439 29.11 -18.87 -70.34
C SER A 439 28.53 -20.28 -70.70
N ASN A 440 28.58 -20.68 -71.94
CA ASN A 440 28.04 -21.97 -72.42
C ASN A 440 28.68 -23.16 -71.74
N GLU A 441 29.96 -23.09 -71.40
CA GLU A 441 30.69 -24.15 -70.72
C GLU A 441 30.23 -24.35 -69.26
N THR A 442 29.83 -23.27 -68.58
CA THR A 442 29.40 -23.29 -67.21
C THR A 442 27.90 -23.57 -67.03
N TYR A 443 27.12 -23.44 -68.12
CA TYR A 443 25.69 -23.73 -68.11
C TYR A 443 25.33 -25.15 -67.71
N ASN A 444 26.16 -26.14 -68.16
CA ASN A 444 25.99 -27.55 -67.87
C ASN A 444 26.40 -27.92 -66.40
N GLN A 445 27.05 -27.03 -65.67
CA GLN A 445 27.50 -27.30 -64.32
C GLN A 445 26.45 -26.84 -63.24
N GLY A 446 25.27 -26.41 -63.70
CA GLY A 446 24.19 -25.91 -62.82
C GLY A 446 24.32 -24.45 -62.56
N PRO A 447 23.36 -23.85 -61.82
CA PRO A 447 23.33 -22.41 -61.53
C PRO A 447 24.49 -21.96 -60.64
N ALA A 448 25.12 -20.81 -60.99
CA ALA A 448 26.18 -20.22 -60.18
C ALA A 448 25.64 -19.59 -58.87
N HIS A 449 24.35 -19.28 -58.82
CA HIS A 449 23.63 -18.85 -57.63
C HIS A 449 22.66 -19.94 -57.18
N ARG A 450 22.77 -20.37 -55.93
CA ARG A 450 21.80 -21.25 -55.30
C ARG A 450 21.05 -20.46 -54.24
N PHE A 451 19.75 -20.53 -54.28
CA PHE A 451 18.88 -19.85 -53.31
C PHE A 451 18.26 -20.91 -52.40
N THR A 452 18.53 -20.77 -51.13
CA THR A 452 17.90 -21.59 -50.09
C THR A 452 16.87 -20.75 -49.37
N ASN A 453 15.63 -21.18 -49.40
CA ASN A 453 14.57 -20.51 -48.68
C ASN A 453 14.47 -21.05 -47.24
N VAL A 454 14.54 -20.17 -46.27
CA VAL A 454 14.26 -20.51 -44.89
C VAL A 454 12.74 -20.51 -44.69
N PRO A 455 12.16 -21.60 -44.16
CA PRO A 455 10.72 -21.65 -43.93
C PRO A 455 10.30 -20.58 -42.92
N SER A 456 9.19 -19.89 -43.21
CA SER A 456 8.58 -18.92 -42.28
C SER A 456 7.79 -19.64 -41.20
N ASN A 457 8.26 -19.58 -39.95
CA ASN A 457 7.60 -20.16 -38.79
C ASN A 457 6.88 -19.09 -37.97
N ILE A 458 6.60 -17.92 -38.53
CA ILE A 458 6.01 -16.75 -37.84
C ILE A 458 4.73 -17.14 -37.11
N GLY A 459 3.83 -17.90 -37.75
CA GLY A 459 2.58 -18.34 -37.13
C GLY A 459 2.77 -19.18 -35.85
N ALA A 460 3.77 -20.06 -35.86
CA ALA A 460 4.09 -20.87 -34.69
C ALA A 460 4.67 -20.02 -33.52
N PHE A 461 5.52 -19.05 -33.86
CA PHE A 461 6.06 -18.15 -32.84
C PHE A 461 4.99 -17.19 -32.26
N ILE A 462 4.03 -16.71 -33.06
CA ILE A 462 2.90 -15.94 -32.58
C ILE A 462 2.06 -16.77 -31.61
N GLN A 463 1.69 -18.00 -31.97
CA GLN A 463 0.95 -18.89 -31.08
C GLN A 463 1.70 -19.18 -29.75
N LEU A 464 3.03 -19.31 -29.83
CA LEU A 464 3.86 -19.52 -28.65
C LEU A 464 3.92 -18.26 -27.76
N SER A 465 4.01 -17.06 -28.36
CA SER A 465 3.98 -15.80 -27.59
C SER A 465 2.63 -15.61 -26.88
N GLU A 466 1.50 -15.86 -27.56
CA GLU A 466 0.18 -15.84 -26.93
C GLU A 466 0.03 -16.89 -25.81
N TYR A 467 0.67 -18.04 -25.97
CA TYR A 467 0.69 -19.06 -24.92
C TYR A 467 1.41 -18.56 -23.67
N PHE A 468 2.57 -17.88 -23.82
CA PHE A 468 3.32 -17.32 -22.69
C PHE A 468 2.57 -16.16 -22.02
N GLU A 469 1.85 -15.31 -22.76
CA GLU A 469 0.98 -14.28 -22.20
C GLU A 469 -0.12 -14.91 -21.33
N ARG A 470 -0.80 -15.93 -21.85
CA ARG A 470 -1.82 -16.68 -21.08
C ARG A 470 -1.22 -17.44 -19.89
N LEU A 471 0.01 -17.92 -20.01
CA LEU A 471 0.72 -18.54 -18.90
C LEU A 471 1.07 -17.51 -17.82
N ALA A 472 1.46 -16.30 -18.21
CA ALA A 472 1.68 -15.18 -17.30
C ALA A 472 0.41 -14.85 -16.50
N ASP A 473 -0.76 -14.84 -17.13
CA ASP A 473 -2.05 -14.64 -16.45
C ASP A 473 -2.32 -15.71 -15.39
N ARG A 474 -2.07 -16.96 -15.73
CA ARG A 474 -2.27 -18.09 -14.80
C ARG A 474 -1.29 -18.08 -13.63
N VAL A 475 -0.03 -17.77 -13.87
CA VAL A 475 1.03 -17.78 -12.85
C VAL A 475 0.86 -16.60 -11.90
N THR A 476 0.53 -15.42 -12.41
CA THR A 476 0.28 -14.21 -11.61
C THR A 476 -1.12 -14.21 -10.99
N GLN A 477 -2.06 -14.97 -11.57
CA GLN A 477 -3.47 -14.95 -11.24
C GLN A 477 -4.14 -13.58 -11.51
N ILE A 478 -3.55 -12.79 -12.40
CA ILE A 478 -4.06 -11.49 -12.85
C ILE A 478 -4.56 -11.66 -14.28
N PRO A 479 -5.87 -11.78 -14.49
CA PRO A 479 -6.43 -12.03 -15.81
C PRO A 479 -6.35 -10.80 -16.72
N ALA A 480 -6.33 -11.04 -18.04
CA ALA A 480 -6.29 -10.00 -19.07
C ALA A 480 -7.43 -8.97 -18.97
N SER A 481 -8.58 -9.35 -18.42
CA SER A 481 -9.70 -8.44 -18.18
C SER A 481 -9.37 -7.28 -17.24
N LEU A 482 -8.38 -7.40 -16.36
CA LEU A 482 -7.91 -6.30 -15.50
C LEU A 482 -7.01 -5.29 -16.24
N HIS A 483 -6.53 -5.64 -17.45
CA HIS A 483 -5.74 -4.72 -18.29
C HIS A 483 -6.61 -3.97 -19.32
N GLY A 484 -7.95 -4.11 -19.27
CA GLY A 484 -8.85 -3.47 -20.22
C GLY A 484 -9.08 -4.25 -21.52
N GLU A 485 -8.58 -5.48 -21.64
CA GLU A 485 -8.93 -6.33 -22.77
C GLU A 485 -10.41 -6.71 -22.74
N PRO A 486 -11.12 -6.58 -23.87
CA PRO A 486 -12.54 -6.92 -23.93
C PRO A 486 -12.73 -8.41 -23.70
N VAL A 487 -13.43 -8.75 -22.63
CA VAL A 487 -13.78 -10.14 -22.33
C VAL A 487 -14.89 -10.60 -23.27
N GLY A 488 -14.54 -11.39 -24.27
CA GLY A 488 -15.37 -12.22 -25.14
C GLY A 488 -16.74 -11.69 -25.61
N THR A 489 -17.21 -12.18 -26.73
CA THR A 489 -18.55 -11.94 -27.28
C THR A 489 -19.60 -12.81 -26.57
N GLY A 490 -20.73 -12.23 -26.10
CA GLY A 490 -21.86 -12.99 -25.61
C GLY A 490 -22.37 -12.59 -24.22
N ALA A 491 -22.68 -13.55 -23.35
CA ALA A 491 -23.27 -13.37 -22.02
C ALA A 491 -22.48 -12.44 -21.08
N ASN A 492 -21.22 -12.20 -21.37
CA ASN A 492 -20.30 -11.33 -20.61
C ASN A 492 -20.59 -9.82 -20.83
N ARG A 493 -21.42 -9.46 -21.79
CA ARG A 493 -21.87 -8.05 -22.02
C ARG A 493 -22.96 -7.60 -21.04
N THR A 494 -23.57 -8.54 -20.33
CA THR A 494 -24.55 -8.19 -19.30
C THR A 494 -23.84 -7.79 -18.02
N PHE A 495 -24.37 -6.77 -17.34
CA PHE A 495 -23.87 -6.29 -16.04
C PHE A 495 -23.67 -7.44 -15.04
N ARG A 496 -24.58 -8.41 -14.99
CA ARG A 496 -24.49 -9.60 -14.14
C ARG A 496 -23.35 -10.54 -14.54
N GLY A 497 -23.10 -10.71 -15.82
CA GLY A 497 -21.95 -11.49 -16.33
C GLY A 497 -20.63 -10.84 -15.98
N MET A 498 -20.52 -9.51 -16.13
CA MET A 498 -19.34 -8.73 -15.77
C MET A 498 -19.07 -8.75 -14.26
N SER A 499 -20.10 -8.57 -13.42
CA SER A 499 -19.98 -8.67 -11.96
C SER A 499 -19.52 -10.06 -11.50
N MET A 500 -19.99 -11.11 -12.16
CA MET A 500 -19.58 -12.50 -11.87
C MET A 500 -18.14 -12.79 -12.28
N LEU A 501 -17.68 -12.21 -13.40
CA LEU A 501 -16.30 -12.28 -13.86
C LEU A 501 -15.36 -11.52 -12.92
N TYR A 502 -15.72 -10.31 -12.53
CA TYR A 502 -14.97 -9.54 -11.53
C TYR A 502 -14.89 -10.28 -10.19
N GLY A 503 -15.98 -10.83 -9.70
CA GLY A 503 -16.00 -11.62 -8.46
C GLY A 503 -15.09 -12.85 -8.51
N ASN A 504 -14.96 -13.50 -9.67
CA ASN A 504 -14.04 -14.64 -9.85
C ASN A 504 -12.58 -14.21 -10.06
N ALA A 505 -12.34 -13.08 -10.74
CA ALA A 505 -11.01 -12.52 -10.94
C ALA A 505 -10.38 -12.02 -9.64
N ILE A 506 -11.21 -11.56 -8.70
CA ILE A 506 -10.76 -11.01 -7.41
C ILE A 506 -10.34 -12.11 -6.42
N LYS A 507 -10.92 -13.31 -6.50
CA LYS A 507 -10.63 -14.40 -5.54
C LYS A 507 -9.14 -14.68 -5.31
N PRO A 508 -8.29 -14.75 -6.33
CA PRO A 508 -6.86 -14.98 -6.13
C PRO A 508 -6.17 -13.81 -5.40
N ILE A 509 -6.61 -12.58 -5.67
CA ILE A 509 -6.07 -11.35 -5.08
C ILE A 509 -6.56 -11.18 -3.64
N GLN A 510 -7.69 -11.81 -3.28
CA GLN A 510 -8.20 -11.81 -1.90
C GLN A 510 -7.17 -12.31 -0.88
N ALA A 511 -6.33 -13.26 -1.26
CA ALA A 511 -5.28 -13.75 -0.37
C ALA A 511 -4.26 -12.66 -0.02
N ALA A 512 -3.86 -11.84 -1.01
CA ALA A 512 -2.97 -10.71 -0.81
C ALA A 512 -3.62 -9.62 0.05
N ILE A 513 -4.91 -9.32 -0.18
CA ILE A 513 -5.66 -8.35 0.62
C ILE A 513 -5.81 -8.85 2.06
N ASN A 514 -6.18 -10.11 2.27
CA ASN A 514 -6.28 -10.70 3.62
C ASN A 514 -4.94 -10.68 4.36
N ASN A 515 -3.83 -10.79 3.61
CA ASN A 515 -2.49 -10.64 4.16
C ASN A 515 -2.23 -9.20 4.64
N MET A 516 -2.61 -8.20 3.86
CA MET A 516 -2.55 -6.79 4.28
C MET A 516 -3.45 -6.51 5.49
N ASP A 517 -4.68 -7.03 5.49
CA ASP A 517 -5.62 -6.90 6.60
C ASP A 517 -5.06 -7.39 7.92
N ARG A 518 -4.50 -8.61 7.87
CA ARG A 518 -3.97 -9.26 9.05
C ARG A 518 -2.69 -8.61 9.56
N ASN A 519 -1.79 -8.24 8.65
CA ASN A 519 -0.44 -7.84 9.00
C ASN A 519 -0.23 -6.32 9.04
N ILE A 520 -1.09 -5.51 8.37
CA ILE A 520 -1.00 -4.06 8.33
C ILE A 520 -2.21 -3.41 9.02
N PHE A 521 -3.40 -3.55 8.44
CA PHE A 521 -4.55 -2.72 8.83
C PHE A 521 -5.04 -3.00 10.24
N LYS A 522 -5.17 -4.26 10.62
CA LYS A 522 -5.62 -4.64 11.96
C LYS A 522 -4.66 -4.18 13.06
N PRO A 523 -3.35 -4.49 13.02
CA PRO A 523 -2.42 -4.05 14.07
C PRO A 523 -2.24 -2.52 14.07
N MET A 524 -2.19 -1.87 12.90
CA MET A 524 -2.10 -0.42 12.79
C MET A 524 -3.33 0.28 13.43
N GLY A 525 -4.53 -0.13 13.03
CA GLY A 525 -5.76 0.42 13.60
C GLY A 525 -5.84 0.19 15.12
N THR A 526 -5.36 -0.97 15.60
CA THR A 526 -5.28 -1.27 17.04
C THR A 526 -4.29 -0.33 17.75
N LEU A 527 -3.15 -0.02 17.12
CA LEU A 527 -2.19 0.95 17.68
C LEU A 527 -2.82 2.34 17.82
N MET A 528 -3.50 2.84 16.77
CA MET A 528 -4.17 4.15 16.78
C MET A 528 -5.31 4.18 17.80
N TYR A 529 -6.14 3.15 17.86
CA TYR A 529 -7.21 3.02 18.84
C TYR A 529 -6.67 3.10 20.27
N ASN A 530 -5.64 2.32 20.59
CA ASN A 530 -5.04 2.29 21.92
C ASN A 530 -4.39 3.62 22.31
N TYR A 531 -3.76 4.30 21.36
CA TYR A 531 -3.19 5.62 21.57
C TYR A 531 -4.30 6.63 21.88
N ASN A 532 -5.35 6.70 21.07
CA ASN A 532 -6.46 7.62 21.27
C ASN A 532 -7.23 7.34 22.57
N MET A 533 -7.44 6.08 22.93
CA MET A 533 -8.02 5.70 24.23
C MET A 533 -7.21 6.25 25.41
N ARG A 534 -5.90 6.34 25.28
CA ARG A 534 -5.02 6.78 26.37
C ARG A 534 -4.82 8.28 26.42
N TYR A 535 -4.66 8.92 25.27
CA TYR A 535 -4.17 10.29 25.17
C TYR A 535 -5.19 11.30 24.62
N SER A 536 -6.36 10.85 24.15
CA SER A 536 -7.40 11.78 23.70
C SER A 536 -7.99 12.54 24.89
N ASP A 537 -8.15 13.84 24.74
CA ASP A 537 -8.84 14.71 25.72
C ASP A 537 -10.37 14.57 25.61
N ASP A 538 -10.87 14.01 24.50
CA ASP A 538 -12.31 13.81 24.27
C ASP A 538 -12.77 12.47 24.83
N ASP A 539 -13.55 12.50 25.89
CA ASP A 539 -14.12 11.29 26.49
C ASP A 539 -15.21 10.63 25.63
N SER A 540 -15.75 11.34 24.64
CA SER A 540 -16.78 10.79 23.74
C SER A 540 -16.27 9.72 22.79
N VAL A 541 -14.95 9.64 22.60
CA VAL A 541 -14.29 8.63 21.78
C VAL A 541 -13.88 7.39 22.58
N LYS A 542 -13.90 7.46 23.92
CA LYS A 542 -13.46 6.39 24.80
C LYS A 542 -14.59 5.39 25.06
N GLY A 543 -14.48 4.21 24.53
CA GLY A 543 -15.48 3.14 24.66
C GLY A 543 -14.88 1.77 24.43
N ASP A 544 -15.59 0.73 24.86
CA ASP A 544 -15.18 -0.65 24.60
C ASP A 544 -15.47 -1.03 23.14
N ALA A 545 -14.42 -1.07 22.35
CA ALA A 545 -14.50 -1.37 20.94
C ALA A 545 -13.30 -2.21 20.47
N LYS A 546 -13.47 -2.86 19.33
CA LYS A 546 -12.45 -3.70 18.70
C LYS A 546 -12.22 -3.26 17.27
N VAL A 547 -10.97 -3.23 16.87
CA VAL A 547 -10.59 -2.97 15.48
C VAL A 547 -10.74 -4.24 14.66
N ASN A 548 -11.57 -4.18 13.65
CA ASN A 548 -11.78 -5.25 12.67
C ASN A 548 -11.32 -4.74 11.30
N ALA A 549 -10.37 -5.46 10.68
CA ALA A 549 -10.06 -5.21 9.28
C ALA A 549 -11.27 -5.60 8.43
N GLN A 550 -11.69 -4.73 7.53
CA GLN A 550 -12.86 -5.00 6.68
C GLN A 550 -12.51 -5.83 5.45
N GLY A 551 -11.26 -5.83 5.06
CA GLY A 551 -10.68 -6.62 4.00
C GLY A 551 -11.44 -6.64 2.69
N SER A 552 -11.06 -7.59 1.87
CA SER A 552 -11.77 -7.87 0.62
C SER A 552 -13.27 -8.15 0.83
N SER A 553 -13.66 -8.75 1.95
CA SER A 553 -15.06 -9.10 2.20
C SER A 553 -15.93 -7.88 2.52
N GLY A 554 -15.40 -6.87 3.20
CA GLY A 554 -16.12 -5.63 3.51
C GLY A 554 -16.27 -4.75 2.26
N LEU A 555 -15.17 -4.56 1.54
CA LEU A 555 -15.15 -3.75 0.33
C LEU A 555 -15.97 -4.37 -0.81
N ILE A 556 -15.86 -5.68 -1.01
CA ILE A 556 -16.69 -6.41 -1.99
C ILE A 556 -18.17 -6.41 -1.59
N LYS A 557 -18.48 -6.61 -0.31
CA LYS A 557 -19.87 -6.51 0.17
C LYS A 557 -20.44 -5.11 -0.04
N ARG A 558 -19.65 -4.06 0.13
CA ARG A 558 -20.06 -2.67 -0.14
C ARG A 558 -20.29 -2.44 -1.61
N GLU A 559 -19.38 -2.90 -2.47
CA GLU A 559 -19.55 -2.78 -3.92
C GLU A 559 -20.78 -3.54 -4.41
N ILE A 560 -21.00 -4.76 -3.92
CA ILE A 560 -22.22 -5.53 -4.18
C ILE A 560 -23.45 -4.81 -3.60
N ALA A 561 -23.34 -4.22 -2.41
CA ALA A 561 -24.43 -3.45 -1.82
C ALA A 561 -24.74 -2.18 -2.61
N LYS A 562 -23.72 -1.47 -3.09
CA LYS A 562 -23.85 -0.30 -3.96
C LYS A 562 -24.51 -0.66 -5.28
N GLN A 563 -24.10 -1.75 -5.90
CA GLN A 563 -24.69 -2.28 -7.12
C GLN A 563 -26.15 -2.75 -6.91
N SER A 564 -26.40 -3.54 -5.85
CA SER A 564 -27.76 -3.98 -5.50
C SER A 564 -28.68 -2.81 -5.18
N ALA A 565 -28.12 -1.76 -4.57
CA ALA A 565 -28.85 -0.56 -4.24
C ALA A 565 -29.21 0.24 -5.51
N SER A 566 -28.32 0.31 -6.50
CA SER A 566 -28.61 0.94 -7.80
C SER A 566 -29.65 0.13 -8.60
N GLU A 567 -29.61 -1.20 -8.54
CA GLU A 567 -30.65 -2.08 -9.13
C GLU A 567 -32.02 -1.88 -8.49
N ILE A 568 -32.08 -1.78 -7.15
CA ILE A 568 -33.31 -1.49 -6.42
C ILE A 568 -33.87 -0.14 -6.83
N LEU A 569 -33.02 0.89 -6.95
CA LEU A 569 -33.43 2.22 -7.42
C LEU A 569 -33.95 2.19 -8.87
N GLN A 570 -33.32 1.44 -9.75
CA GLN A 570 -33.80 1.25 -11.11
C GLN A 570 -35.16 0.56 -11.17
N ILE A 571 -35.36 -0.49 -10.35
CA ILE A 571 -36.62 -1.20 -10.22
C ILE A 571 -37.70 -0.27 -9.66
N VAL A 572 -37.41 0.46 -8.58
CA VAL A 572 -38.33 1.44 -7.98
C VAL A 572 -38.65 2.57 -8.96
N GLY A 573 -37.65 3.07 -9.70
CA GLY A 573 -37.84 4.08 -10.74
C GLY A 573 -38.68 3.60 -11.92
N SER A 574 -38.55 2.33 -12.31
CA SER A 574 -39.37 1.73 -13.38
C SER A 574 -40.81 1.44 -12.96
N MET A 575 -41.07 1.26 -11.65
CA MET A 575 -42.42 1.05 -11.12
C MET A 575 -43.24 2.36 -10.98
N GLY A 576 -42.57 3.54 -11.04
CA GLY A 576 -43.22 4.85 -10.94
C GLY A 576 -44.02 5.02 -9.65
N THR A 577 -45.17 5.68 -9.71
CA THR A 577 -46.07 5.95 -8.56
C THR A 577 -46.62 4.68 -7.90
N ALA A 578 -46.69 3.55 -8.62
CA ALA A 578 -47.15 2.26 -8.09
C ALA A 578 -46.20 1.64 -7.05
N ALA A 579 -44.91 2.04 -7.05
CA ALA A 579 -43.95 1.55 -6.06
C ALA A 579 -44.32 1.96 -4.61
N GLY A 580 -44.83 3.17 -4.44
CA GLY A 580 -45.27 3.67 -3.13
C GLY A 580 -46.49 2.96 -2.57
N GLU A 581 -47.39 2.49 -3.43
CA GLU A 581 -48.59 1.77 -3.03
C GLU A 581 -48.36 0.28 -2.71
N ILE A 582 -47.42 -0.37 -3.43
CA ILE A 582 -47.16 -1.82 -3.30
C ILE A 582 -46.16 -2.10 -2.17
N VAL A 583 -45.09 -1.29 -2.04
CA VAL A 583 -43.99 -1.57 -1.12
C VAL A 583 -44.05 -0.75 0.17
N GLY A 584 -44.85 0.33 0.17
CA GLY A 584 -44.99 1.27 1.27
C GLY A 584 -43.85 2.31 1.35
N PRO A 585 -44.16 3.54 1.77
CA PRO A 585 -43.21 4.66 1.76
C PRO A 585 -41.99 4.43 2.67
N ASN A 586 -42.15 3.70 3.75
CA ASN A 586 -41.06 3.42 4.71
C ASN A 586 -39.97 2.52 4.12
N VAL A 587 -40.34 1.56 3.25
CA VAL A 587 -39.39 0.63 2.63
C VAL A 587 -38.61 1.35 1.52
N VAL A 588 -39.27 2.23 0.79
CA VAL A 588 -38.62 3.06 -0.24
C VAL A 588 -37.62 4.01 0.43
N GLN A 589 -38.00 4.69 1.52
CA GLN A 589 -37.08 5.53 2.30
C GLN A 589 -35.92 4.73 2.88
N TRP A 590 -36.18 3.54 3.40
CA TRP A 590 -35.12 2.65 3.90
C TRP A 590 -34.13 2.24 2.80
N ALA A 591 -34.65 1.84 1.62
CA ALA A 591 -33.82 1.50 0.47
C ALA A 591 -32.98 2.70 0.00
N PHE A 592 -33.59 3.89 -0.06
CA PHE A 592 -32.90 5.13 -0.43
C PHE A 592 -31.81 5.51 0.58
N LYS A 593 -32.10 5.43 1.89
CA LYS A 593 -31.09 5.63 2.94
C LYS A 593 -29.93 4.63 2.83
N LYS A 594 -30.26 3.38 2.53
CA LYS A 594 -29.24 2.33 2.34
C LYS A 594 -28.34 2.61 1.13
N VAL A 595 -28.90 3.13 0.03
CA VAL A 595 -28.18 3.55 -1.17
C VAL A 595 -27.26 4.73 -0.88
N LEU A 596 -27.77 5.77 -0.24
CA LEU A 596 -27.00 6.96 0.11
C LEU A 596 -25.84 6.62 1.04
N THR A 597 -26.09 5.80 2.07
CA THR A 597 -25.04 5.31 2.97
C THR A 597 -23.96 4.52 2.23
N SER A 598 -24.37 3.69 1.24
CA SER A 598 -23.42 2.91 0.43
C SER A 598 -22.67 3.75 -0.61
N SER A 599 -23.20 4.92 -0.96
CA SER A 599 -22.59 5.87 -1.90
C SER A 599 -21.69 6.93 -1.21
N GLY A 600 -21.54 6.84 0.13
CA GLY A 600 -20.71 7.77 0.90
C GLY A 600 -21.34 9.16 1.12
N VAL A 601 -22.62 9.34 0.81
CA VAL A 601 -23.32 10.60 1.08
C VAL A 601 -23.75 10.63 2.56
N PRO A 602 -23.42 11.69 3.32
CA PRO A 602 -23.81 11.82 4.72
C PRO A 602 -25.34 11.80 4.86
N LEU A 603 -25.84 10.94 5.73
CA LEU A 603 -27.29 10.84 6.01
C LEU A 603 -27.87 12.15 6.56
N GLU A 604 -27.04 12.99 7.18
CA GLU A 604 -27.42 14.28 7.75
C GLU A 604 -27.91 15.25 6.67
N GLU A 605 -27.25 15.33 5.53
CA GLU A 605 -27.66 16.17 4.39
C GLU A 605 -28.98 15.70 3.77
N PHE A 606 -29.21 14.40 3.73
CA PHE A 606 -30.47 13.85 3.24
C PHE A 606 -31.63 14.09 4.21
N ASP A 607 -31.40 13.89 5.53
CA ASP A 607 -32.42 14.13 6.54
C ASP A 607 -32.75 15.63 6.67
N GLU A 608 -31.80 16.54 6.45
CA GLU A 608 -32.06 17.98 6.32
C GLU A 608 -32.85 18.32 5.07
N GLY A 609 -32.52 17.76 3.91
CA GLY A 609 -33.26 17.92 2.67
C GLY A 609 -34.71 17.42 2.77
N VAL A 610 -34.93 16.27 3.41
CA VAL A 610 -36.27 15.72 3.65
C VAL A 610 -37.06 16.59 4.62
N ARG A 611 -36.43 17.12 5.68
CA ARG A 611 -37.09 18.06 6.61
C ARG A 611 -37.46 19.37 5.92
N GLN A 612 -36.59 19.90 5.05
CA GLN A 612 -36.89 21.11 4.27
C GLN A 612 -38.02 20.86 3.26
N ALA A 613 -38.05 19.70 2.61
CA ALA A 613 -39.13 19.32 1.69
C ALA A 613 -40.49 19.12 2.41
N GLN A 614 -40.47 18.61 3.65
CA GLN A 614 -41.68 18.46 4.47
C GLN A 614 -42.18 19.80 5.07
N GLN A 615 -41.30 20.80 5.22
CA GLN A 615 -41.62 22.13 5.70
C GLN A 615 -42.01 23.11 4.60
N ALA A 616 -41.79 22.76 3.32
CA ALA A 616 -42.24 23.55 2.19
C ALA A 616 -43.79 23.59 2.21
N PRO A 617 -44.44 24.76 2.19
CA PRO A 617 -45.89 24.85 2.21
C PRO A 617 -46.44 24.13 0.96
N GLN A 618 -47.34 23.15 1.17
CA GLN A 618 -48.09 22.52 0.09
C GLN A 618 -48.94 23.60 -0.59
N MET A 619 -48.48 24.05 -1.75
CA MET A 619 -49.32 24.91 -2.60
C MET A 619 -50.60 24.15 -2.98
N ALA A 620 -51.74 24.70 -2.67
CA ALA A 620 -53.02 24.14 -3.01
C ALA A 620 -53.13 23.97 -4.57
N PRO A 621 -53.77 22.90 -5.05
CA PRO A 621 -53.81 22.59 -6.49
C PRO A 621 -54.42 23.66 -7.38
N GLU A 622 -55.14 24.64 -6.81
CA GLU A 622 -55.73 25.78 -7.55
C GLU A 622 -54.72 26.87 -7.96
N GLN A 623 -53.55 26.95 -7.33
CA GLN A 623 -52.51 27.93 -7.69
C GLN A 623 -51.54 27.42 -8.74
N ALA A 624 -51.44 26.12 -8.93
CA ALA A 624 -50.57 25.52 -9.96
C ALA A 624 -51.11 25.79 -11.38
N ASN A 625 -52.42 25.84 -11.58
CA ASN A 625 -53.04 26.13 -12.87
C ASN A 625 -52.97 27.62 -13.30
N GLN A 626 -52.64 28.53 -12.41
CA GLN A 626 -52.49 29.96 -12.75
C GLN A 626 -51.05 30.32 -13.21
N VAL A 627 -50.05 29.51 -12.80
CA VAL A 627 -48.66 29.76 -13.20
C VAL A 627 -48.37 29.19 -14.58
N GLU A 628 -49.06 28.13 -15.00
CA GLU A 628 -48.90 27.54 -16.35
C GLU A 628 -49.50 28.42 -17.46
N GLN A 629 -50.43 29.35 -17.12
CA GLN A 629 -51.02 30.29 -18.09
C GLN A 629 -50.25 31.61 -18.30
N GLN A 630 -49.15 31.82 -17.58
CA GLN A 630 -48.32 33.05 -17.65
C GLN A 630 -46.93 32.85 -18.27
N MET A 631 -46.60 31.67 -18.80
CA MET A 631 -45.35 31.49 -19.54
C MET A 631 -45.55 31.93 -21.00
N PRO A 632 -44.78 32.89 -21.54
CA PRO A 632 -44.79 33.24 -22.95
C PRO A 632 -44.24 32.09 -23.81
N PRO A 633 -44.74 31.87 -25.01
CA PRO A 633 -44.29 30.81 -25.88
C PRO A 633 -42.80 31.01 -26.24
N GLN A 634 -41.98 30.01 -25.98
CA GLN A 634 -40.61 29.98 -26.48
C GLN A 634 -40.65 29.82 -28.01
N THR A 635 -40.32 30.89 -28.69
CA THR A 635 -40.02 30.88 -30.14
C THR A 635 -38.74 30.09 -30.36
N GLY A 636 -38.87 28.96 -31.04
CA GLY A 636 -37.74 28.24 -31.57
C GLY A 636 -37.17 29.01 -32.77
N GLU A 637 -35.87 29.17 -32.80
CA GLU A 637 -35.09 29.38 -34.02
C GLU A 637 -33.77 28.63 -33.91
N ILE A 638 -33.64 27.67 -34.81
CA ILE A 638 -32.49 27.11 -35.56
C ILE A 638 -31.22 26.78 -34.75
#